data_9603e10a9240bb59ef4cacdc616cb184
#
_entry.id   9603e10a9240bb59ef4cacdc616cb184
#
_cell.length_a   1.000
_cell.length_b   1.000
_cell.length_c   1.000
_cell.angle_alpha   90.00
_cell.angle_beta   90.00
_cell.angle_gamma   90.00
#
_symmetry.space_group_name_H-M   'P 1'
#
loop_
_entity.id
_entity.type
_entity.pdbx_description
1 polymer ?
#
loop_
_entity_poly.entity_id
_entity_poly.type
_entity_poly.pdbx_seq_one_letter_code
_entity_poly.pdbx_strand_id
1 'polypeptide(L)'
;MFVDLVREECGAEIPAGRDSRFCCPFCNDHKNRLYVELEPPYRWHCFHCTLKGSPISFVKEYYGVSGREAVDILRNFDYDIDDLELSKFNSQYNDNTLTEEEKLMLAMYDLTKEEEVREVKYTMPPLPTNTKFLVDNFKDPEAKPFLEYLKGRGVTAQNIIDHSIGYVKRGSVTLKSERELVLDDHVIFITYNNSGEPVYWNTRSIHKDAYVKSFNAPNEETEYGKKNTIFNLNRAKYTDKIIINEGVFNALTCGESGVATFGKQVTTDQINLLKQAHRRNPDIKYYVFLDRDAYDQGDKLAEQLSTFSEHVYLVMNPTDEDANDLGQERVQQLIEEALPFNNANRLLYLMLSV
;
A
#
# COMPACT_ATOMS: atom_id res chain seq x y z
N MET A 1 -25.95 5.12 -11.76
CA MET A 1 -24.86 5.68 -10.88
C MET A 1 -25.42 6.72 -9.91
N PHE A 2 -24.72 7.03 -8.81
CA PHE A 2 -25.22 8.01 -7.81
C PHE A 2 -25.57 9.38 -8.40
N VAL A 3 -24.79 9.86 -9.37
CA VAL A 3 -25.05 11.13 -10.05
C VAL A 3 -26.40 11.14 -10.81
N ASP A 4 -26.87 9.97 -11.29
CA ASP A 4 -28.15 9.86 -11.98
C ASP A 4 -29.31 10.06 -11.02
N LEU A 5 -29.20 9.50 -9.78
CA LEU A 5 -30.16 9.77 -8.72
C LEU A 5 -30.20 11.27 -8.40
N VAL A 6 -29.03 11.90 -8.21
CA VAL A 6 -28.99 13.35 -7.91
C VAL A 6 -29.56 14.18 -9.07
N ARG A 7 -29.35 13.76 -10.32
CA ARG A 7 -29.91 14.42 -11.50
C ARG A 7 -31.45 14.35 -11.55
N GLU A 8 -32.01 13.16 -11.22
CA GLU A 8 -33.46 12.99 -11.16
C GLU A 8 -34.09 13.82 -10.06
N GLU A 9 -33.47 13.88 -8.89
CA GLU A 9 -34.03 14.51 -7.70
C GLU A 9 -33.73 16.01 -7.59
N CYS A 10 -32.57 16.47 -8.03
CA CYS A 10 -32.14 17.87 -7.90
C CYS A 10 -32.24 18.67 -9.20
N GLY A 11 -32.59 18.04 -10.33
CA GLY A 11 -32.84 18.70 -11.61
C GLY A 11 -31.59 19.05 -12.40
N ALA A 12 -31.52 20.24 -12.98
CA ALA A 12 -30.53 20.62 -13.96
C ALA A 12 -29.08 20.47 -13.47
N GLU A 13 -28.33 19.67 -14.19
CA GLU A 13 -26.90 19.44 -13.99
C GLU A 13 -26.07 20.51 -14.70
N ILE A 14 -25.02 20.99 -14.04
CA ILE A 14 -23.98 21.85 -14.63
C ILE A 14 -22.63 21.14 -14.51
N PRO A 15 -21.99 20.75 -15.63
CA PRO A 15 -20.67 20.13 -15.60
C PRO A 15 -19.62 21.06 -14.97
N ALA A 16 -18.73 20.49 -14.12
CA ALA A 16 -17.69 21.23 -13.41
C ALA A 16 -16.38 20.43 -13.31
N GLY A 17 -15.85 19.98 -14.45
CA GLY A 17 -14.63 19.19 -14.53
C GLY A 17 -14.84 17.74 -14.08
N ARG A 18 -14.28 17.36 -12.90
CA ARG A 18 -14.47 16.03 -12.31
C ARG A 18 -15.76 15.90 -11.49
N ASP A 19 -16.48 17.00 -11.34
CA ASP A 19 -17.70 17.09 -10.56
C ASP A 19 -18.85 17.52 -11.45
N SER A 20 -20.08 17.27 -10.98
CA SER A 20 -21.29 17.90 -11.47
C SER A 20 -21.92 18.76 -10.37
N ARG A 21 -22.54 19.87 -10.76
CA ARG A 21 -23.13 20.83 -9.85
C ARG A 21 -24.66 20.80 -9.97
N PHE A 22 -25.31 20.88 -8.82
CA PHE A 22 -26.78 20.87 -8.69
C PHE A 22 -27.25 21.92 -7.69
N CYS A 23 -28.55 22.25 -7.71
CA CYS A 23 -29.18 22.93 -6.59
C CYS A 23 -29.22 21.99 -5.38
N CYS A 24 -28.79 22.48 -4.22
CA CYS A 24 -28.80 21.67 -3.02
C CYS A 24 -30.21 21.45 -2.48
N PRO A 25 -30.70 20.23 -2.30
CA PRO A 25 -32.03 19.95 -1.80
C PRO A 25 -32.15 20.17 -0.28
N PHE A 26 -31.05 20.27 0.44
CA PHE A 26 -31.01 20.41 1.89
C PHE A 26 -31.01 21.85 2.35
N CYS A 27 -30.90 22.80 1.43
CA CYS A 27 -30.91 24.23 1.74
C CYS A 27 -31.51 25.04 0.59
N ASN A 28 -31.79 26.30 0.84
CA ASN A 28 -32.42 27.23 -0.16
C ASN A 28 -31.37 27.72 -1.17
N ASP A 29 -30.61 26.78 -1.80
CA ASP A 29 -29.62 27.10 -2.82
C ASP A 29 -30.22 27.16 -4.22
N HIS A 30 -30.09 28.31 -4.88
CA HIS A 30 -30.52 28.53 -6.26
C HIS A 30 -29.36 28.83 -7.22
N LYS A 31 -28.10 28.55 -6.76
CA LYS A 31 -26.87 28.86 -7.52
C LYS A 31 -26.04 27.60 -7.87
N ASN A 32 -26.65 26.40 -7.77
CA ASN A 32 -26.00 25.13 -8.07
C ASN A 32 -24.67 24.98 -7.31
N ARG A 33 -24.70 25.09 -5.99
CA ARG A 33 -23.52 24.97 -5.11
C ARG A 33 -23.37 23.62 -4.46
N LEU A 34 -24.19 22.64 -4.80
CA LEU A 34 -23.99 21.23 -4.50
C LEU A 34 -23.09 20.63 -5.56
N TYR A 35 -21.89 20.19 -5.17
CA TYR A 35 -20.93 19.48 -6.02
C TYR A 35 -21.01 17.99 -5.73
N VAL A 36 -21.00 17.17 -6.79
CA VAL A 36 -21.04 15.72 -6.73
C VAL A 36 -19.93 15.16 -7.60
N GLU A 37 -19.05 14.36 -7.03
CA GLU A 37 -17.97 13.68 -7.76
C GLU A 37 -18.55 12.69 -8.77
N LEU A 38 -18.01 12.65 -9.99
CA LEU A 38 -18.43 11.75 -11.08
C LEU A 38 -17.73 10.38 -11.02
N GLU A 39 -16.67 10.27 -10.22
CA GLU A 39 -15.88 9.07 -10.03
C GLU A 39 -15.95 8.61 -8.57
N PRO A 40 -15.73 7.31 -8.29
CA PRO A 40 -15.63 6.82 -6.91
C PRO A 40 -14.62 7.64 -6.09
N PRO A 41 -14.95 7.96 -4.83
CA PRO A 41 -16.06 7.47 -4.01
C PRO A 41 -17.37 8.30 -4.10
N TYR A 42 -17.61 9.07 -5.15
CA TYR A 42 -18.85 9.82 -5.41
C TYR A 42 -19.28 10.72 -4.26
N ARG A 43 -18.35 11.41 -3.62
CA ARG A 43 -18.66 12.31 -2.51
C ARG A 43 -19.44 13.52 -3.01
N TRP A 44 -20.21 14.11 -2.10
CA TRP A 44 -20.92 15.34 -2.37
C TRP A 44 -20.63 16.39 -1.30
N HIS A 45 -20.69 17.66 -1.70
CA HIS A 45 -20.50 18.79 -0.80
C HIS A 45 -21.28 20.01 -1.30
N CYS A 46 -22.07 20.62 -0.42
CA CYS A 46 -22.73 21.89 -0.69
C CYS A 46 -21.92 23.06 -0.10
N PHE A 47 -21.42 23.94 -0.95
CA PHE A 47 -20.69 25.13 -0.53
C PHE A 47 -21.60 26.25 0.04
N HIS A 48 -22.92 26.05 0.16
CA HIS A 48 -23.84 26.99 0.78
C HIS A 48 -24.18 26.59 2.21
N CYS A 49 -24.65 25.36 2.44
CA CYS A 49 -24.99 24.88 3.77
C CYS A 49 -23.88 24.09 4.44
N THR A 50 -22.75 23.88 3.77
CA THR A 50 -21.58 23.11 4.22
C THR A 50 -21.81 21.62 4.48
N LEU A 51 -23.02 21.11 4.22
CA LEU A 51 -23.31 19.68 4.28
C LEU A 51 -22.49 18.94 3.23
N LYS A 52 -21.98 17.80 3.61
CA LYS A 52 -21.16 16.93 2.76
C LYS A 52 -21.29 15.48 3.21
N GLY A 53 -20.98 14.55 2.31
CA GLY A 53 -21.01 13.14 2.68
C GLY A 53 -20.81 12.19 1.50
N SER A 54 -21.19 10.95 1.74
CA SER A 54 -21.22 9.86 0.76
C SER A 54 -22.61 9.75 0.09
N PRO A 55 -22.75 8.95 -0.98
CA PRO A 55 -24.05 8.66 -1.57
C PRO A 55 -25.10 8.17 -0.58
N ILE A 56 -24.73 7.29 0.34
CA ILE A 56 -25.65 6.78 1.37
C ILE A 56 -26.12 7.91 2.27
N SER A 57 -25.23 8.79 2.72
CA SER A 57 -25.62 9.92 3.57
C SER A 57 -26.55 10.88 2.86
N PHE A 58 -26.37 11.07 1.53
CA PHE A 58 -27.27 11.89 0.72
C PHE A 58 -28.70 11.30 0.70
N VAL A 59 -28.79 10.01 0.39
CA VAL A 59 -30.08 9.31 0.27
C VAL A 59 -30.79 9.25 1.63
N LYS A 60 -30.05 8.95 2.71
CA LYS A 60 -30.60 8.98 4.08
C LYS A 60 -31.23 10.33 4.42
N GLU A 61 -30.48 11.40 4.19
CA GLU A 61 -30.92 12.77 4.51
C GLU A 61 -32.07 13.22 3.61
N TYR A 62 -32.00 12.89 2.31
CA TYR A 62 -32.97 13.32 1.32
C TYR A 62 -34.33 12.62 1.49
N TYR A 63 -34.34 11.30 1.66
CA TYR A 63 -35.58 10.52 1.77
C TYR A 63 -36.01 10.26 3.23
N GLY A 64 -35.17 10.61 4.21
CA GLY A 64 -35.46 10.34 5.62
C GLY A 64 -35.50 8.85 5.97
N VAL A 65 -34.67 8.03 5.30
CA VAL A 65 -34.67 6.58 5.40
C VAL A 65 -33.48 6.05 6.21
N SER A 66 -33.58 4.77 6.63
CA SER A 66 -32.45 4.08 7.27
C SER A 66 -31.29 3.85 6.30
N GLY A 67 -30.10 3.51 6.81
CA GLY A 67 -28.93 3.18 5.98
C GLY A 67 -29.18 2.03 5.03
N ARG A 68 -29.94 1.00 5.46
CA ARG A 68 -30.30 -0.16 4.65
C ARG A 68 -31.19 0.21 3.47
N GLU A 69 -32.25 0.96 3.74
CA GLU A 69 -33.17 1.46 2.70
C GLU A 69 -32.46 2.38 1.72
N ALA A 70 -31.51 3.22 2.20
CA ALA A 70 -30.70 4.07 1.34
C ALA A 70 -29.83 3.27 0.37
N VAL A 71 -29.28 2.15 0.84
CA VAL A 71 -28.52 1.22 0.00
C VAL A 71 -29.41 0.56 -1.06
N ASP A 72 -30.61 0.12 -0.68
CA ASP A 72 -31.56 -0.49 -1.61
C ASP A 72 -32.03 0.51 -2.68
N ILE A 73 -32.22 1.78 -2.31
CA ILE A 73 -32.51 2.86 -3.27
C ILE A 73 -31.35 3.06 -4.24
N LEU A 74 -30.11 3.12 -3.75
CA LEU A 74 -28.93 3.32 -4.60
C LEU A 74 -28.72 2.17 -5.59
N ARG A 75 -29.03 0.94 -5.21
CA ARG A 75 -28.95 -0.24 -6.10
C ARG A 75 -29.86 -0.08 -7.34
N ASN A 76 -31.00 0.57 -7.21
CA ASN A 76 -31.90 0.81 -8.34
C ASN A 76 -31.32 1.76 -9.38
N PHE A 77 -30.24 2.49 -9.03
CA PHE A 77 -29.50 3.38 -9.92
C PHE A 77 -28.18 2.77 -10.40
N ASP A 78 -28.05 1.45 -10.43
CA ASP A 78 -26.82 0.73 -10.79
C ASP A 78 -25.57 1.22 -9.99
N TYR A 79 -25.83 1.64 -8.72
CA TYR A 79 -24.75 1.99 -7.81
C TYR A 79 -24.19 0.71 -7.22
N ASP A 80 -22.98 0.34 -7.63
CA ASP A 80 -22.29 -0.83 -7.11
C ASP A 80 -21.80 -0.51 -5.70
N ILE A 81 -22.30 -1.26 -4.72
CA ILE A 81 -21.92 -1.08 -3.31
C ILE A 81 -20.49 -1.50 -3.07
N ASP A 82 -19.90 -2.30 -3.96
CA ASP A 82 -18.51 -2.72 -3.88
C ASP A 82 -17.53 -1.54 -4.13
N ASP A 83 -17.99 -0.45 -4.76
CA ASP A 83 -17.27 0.83 -4.83
C ASP A 83 -17.32 1.63 -3.51
N LEU A 84 -18.16 1.23 -2.57
CA LEU A 84 -18.17 1.76 -1.21
C LEU A 84 -17.06 1.10 -0.41
N GLU A 85 -15.95 1.75 -0.25
CA GLU A 85 -15.05 1.50 0.86
C GLU A 85 -15.79 1.75 2.18
N LEU A 86 -16.58 0.78 2.62
CA LEU A 86 -17.26 0.78 3.93
C LEU A 86 -16.28 1.05 5.08
N SER A 87 -14.99 0.72 4.89
CA SER A 87 -13.90 1.02 5.83
C SER A 87 -13.68 2.53 6.02
N LYS A 88 -13.96 3.39 5.03
CA LYS A 88 -13.89 4.84 5.19
C LYS A 88 -15.12 5.43 5.88
N PHE A 89 -16.21 4.69 5.95
CA PHE A 89 -17.41 5.09 6.69
C PHE A 89 -17.15 5.14 8.20
N ASN A 90 -16.35 4.23 8.74
CA ASN A 90 -16.06 4.15 10.17
C ASN A 90 -15.17 5.28 10.68
N SER A 91 -14.40 5.97 9.82
CA SER A 91 -13.44 7.00 10.28
C SER A 91 -13.96 8.45 10.22
N GLN A 92 -15.10 8.71 9.59
CA GLN A 92 -15.61 10.08 9.43
C GLN A 92 -16.95 10.39 10.14
N TYR A 93 -17.66 9.38 10.61
CA TYR A 93 -18.86 9.58 11.41
C TYR A 93 -18.56 9.35 12.89
N ASN A 94 -18.74 10.39 13.69
CA ASN A 94 -18.76 10.28 15.14
C ASN A 94 -19.69 9.12 15.55
N ASP A 95 -19.20 8.24 16.38
CA ASP A 95 -19.83 7.02 16.90
C ASP A 95 -21.23 7.21 17.55
N ASN A 96 -21.68 8.46 17.64
CA ASN A 96 -22.93 8.87 18.30
C ASN A 96 -24.16 8.95 17.39
N THR A 97 -24.03 8.67 16.08
CA THR A 97 -25.16 8.80 15.13
C THR A 97 -25.73 7.46 14.66
N LEU A 98 -25.04 6.33 14.96
CA LEU A 98 -25.51 4.99 14.62
C LEU A 98 -26.14 4.33 15.85
N THR A 99 -27.30 3.68 15.67
CA THR A 99 -27.88 2.84 16.71
C THR A 99 -27.00 1.61 16.94
N GLU A 100 -27.07 1.00 18.12
CA GLU A 100 -26.33 -0.23 18.43
C GLU A 100 -26.70 -1.39 17.48
N GLU A 101 -27.93 -1.39 16.96
CA GLU A 101 -28.41 -2.35 15.95
C GLU A 101 -27.75 -2.09 14.58
N GLU A 102 -27.54 -0.85 14.18
CA GLU A 102 -26.83 -0.47 12.95
C GLU A 102 -25.34 -0.80 13.05
N LYS A 103 -24.72 -0.61 14.20
CA LYS A 103 -23.33 -1.02 14.47
C LYS A 103 -23.18 -2.55 14.44
N LEU A 104 -24.12 -3.28 15.05
CA LEU A 104 -24.13 -4.74 15.04
C LEU A 104 -24.34 -5.28 13.63
N MET A 105 -25.25 -4.69 12.84
CA MET A 105 -25.48 -5.10 11.45
C MET A 105 -24.27 -4.82 10.56
N LEU A 106 -23.57 -3.69 10.74
CA LEU A 106 -22.32 -3.41 10.03
C LEU A 106 -21.23 -4.42 10.43
N ALA A 107 -21.08 -4.73 11.70
CA ALA A 107 -20.15 -5.75 12.17
C ALA A 107 -20.49 -7.16 11.67
N MET A 108 -21.77 -7.54 11.63
CA MET A 108 -22.21 -8.83 11.06
C MET A 108 -22.06 -8.88 9.54
N TYR A 109 -22.26 -7.78 8.84
CA TYR A 109 -22.01 -7.67 7.40
C TYR A 109 -20.51 -7.81 7.08
N ASP A 110 -19.62 -7.21 7.86
CA ASP A 110 -18.18 -7.41 7.77
C ASP A 110 -17.76 -8.87 8.09
N LEU A 111 -18.49 -9.55 9.01
CA LEU A 111 -18.20 -10.94 9.38
C LEU A 111 -18.81 -11.96 8.41
N THR A 112 -19.91 -11.62 7.71
CA THR A 112 -20.57 -12.49 6.72
C THR A 112 -20.11 -12.27 5.29
N LYS A 113 -19.38 -11.19 4.99
CA LYS A 113 -18.52 -11.11 3.83
C LYS A 113 -17.31 -12.03 4.07
N GLU A 114 -17.47 -13.33 3.99
CA GLU A 114 -16.50 -14.12 3.26
C GLU A 114 -16.43 -13.41 1.91
N GLU A 115 -15.34 -12.67 1.71
CA GLU A 115 -15.04 -12.03 0.47
C GLU A 115 -15.25 -13.06 -0.64
N GLU A 116 -16.36 -13.00 -1.37
CA GLU A 116 -16.27 -13.26 -2.79
C GLU A 116 -15.42 -12.12 -3.35
N VAL A 117 -14.15 -12.16 -2.96
CA VAL A 117 -13.08 -11.56 -3.73
C VAL A 117 -13.28 -12.22 -5.10
N ARG A 118 -13.83 -11.49 -6.06
CA ARG A 118 -13.46 -11.74 -7.45
C ARG A 118 -11.96 -11.72 -7.41
N GLU A 119 -11.34 -12.90 -7.38
CA GLU A 119 -9.90 -13.06 -7.47
C GLU A 119 -9.54 -12.42 -8.80
N VAL A 120 -9.23 -11.12 -8.74
CA VAL A 120 -8.49 -10.49 -9.83
C VAL A 120 -7.19 -11.28 -9.86
N LYS A 121 -7.12 -12.23 -10.75
CA LYS A 121 -5.97 -13.12 -10.88
C LYS A 121 -4.85 -12.30 -11.48
N TYR A 122 -4.16 -11.58 -10.59
CA TYR A 122 -3.00 -10.80 -10.99
C TYR A 122 -1.93 -11.72 -11.55
N THR A 123 -1.28 -11.29 -12.60
CA THR A 123 -0.11 -11.95 -13.17
C THR A 123 1.16 -11.21 -12.81
N MET A 124 2.28 -11.92 -12.84
CA MET A 124 3.59 -11.30 -12.65
C MET A 124 3.96 -10.47 -13.89
N PRO A 125 4.42 -9.21 -13.75
CA PRO A 125 4.97 -8.46 -14.87
C PRO A 125 6.11 -9.21 -15.56
N PRO A 126 6.22 -9.14 -16.91
CA PRO A 126 7.29 -9.80 -17.64
C PRO A 126 8.67 -9.41 -17.11
N LEU A 127 9.55 -10.39 -16.95
CA LEU A 127 10.94 -10.14 -16.59
C LEU A 127 11.68 -9.40 -17.72
N PRO A 128 12.73 -8.63 -17.39
CA PRO A 128 13.61 -8.08 -18.42
C PRO A 128 14.16 -9.17 -19.33
N THR A 129 14.35 -8.86 -20.60
CA THR A 129 14.98 -9.80 -21.53
C THR A 129 16.37 -10.19 -21.02
N ASN A 130 16.81 -11.40 -21.35
CA ASN A 130 18.12 -11.94 -20.93
C ASN A 130 18.34 -12.04 -19.42
N THR A 131 17.26 -12.08 -18.61
CA THR A 131 17.38 -12.37 -17.17
C THR A 131 17.94 -13.76 -16.96
N LYS A 132 18.97 -13.87 -16.11
CA LYS A 132 19.56 -15.12 -15.64
C LYS A 132 19.49 -15.20 -14.12
N PHE A 133 19.12 -16.35 -13.57
CA PHE A 133 19.11 -16.56 -12.11
C PHE A 133 20.49 -17.03 -11.65
N LEU A 134 21.00 -16.46 -10.55
CA LEU A 134 22.34 -16.74 -10.04
C LEU A 134 22.50 -18.18 -9.55
N VAL A 135 21.43 -18.77 -9.02
CA VAL A 135 21.44 -20.18 -8.56
C VAL A 135 21.85 -21.13 -9.69
N ASP A 136 21.36 -20.88 -10.89
CA ASP A 136 21.64 -21.74 -12.06
C ASP A 136 22.90 -21.32 -12.82
N ASN A 137 23.33 -20.07 -12.67
CA ASN A 137 24.37 -19.46 -13.49
C ASN A 137 25.59 -18.97 -12.69
N PHE A 138 25.77 -19.37 -11.42
CA PHE A 138 26.84 -18.86 -10.56
C PHE A 138 28.27 -19.15 -11.08
N LYS A 139 28.44 -20.13 -11.99
CA LYS A 139 29.72 -20.43 -12.67
C LYS A 139 29.94 -19.67 -13.97
N ASP A 140 28.91 -18.96 -14.46
CA ASP A 140 29.03 -18.12 -15.64
C ASP A 140 30.01 -16.96 -15.34
N PRO A 141 31.04 -16.73 -16.17
CA PRO A 141 31.95 -15.60 -15.97
C PRO A 141 31.20 -14.24 -15.92
N GLU A 142 30.07 -14.12 -16.58
CA GLU A 142 29.23 -12.92 -16.53
C GLU A 142 28.60 -12.69 -15.15
N ALA A 143 28.36 -13.73 -14.37
CA ALA A 143 27.75 -13.63 -13.04
C ALA A 143 28.71 -13.04 -11.99
N LYS A 144 30.02 -13.13 -12.21
CA LYS A 144 31.03 -12.75 -11.23
C LYS A 144 30.90 -11.31 -10.69
N PRO A 145 30.75 -10.27 -11.52
CA PRO A 145 30.58 -8.89 -11.02
C PRO A 145 29.35 -8.72 -10.14
N PHE A 146 28.24 -9.41 -10.45
CA PHE A 146 27.01 -9.36 -9.68
C PHE A 146 27.15 -10.06 -8.33
N LEU A 147 27.83 -11.20 -8.29
CA LEU A 147 28.14 -11.90 -7.03
C LEU A 147 29.05 -11.08 -6.13
N GLU A 148 30.08 -10.42 -6.70
CA GLU A 148 30.98 -9.52 -5.96
C GLU A 148 30.21 -8.31 -5.40
N TYR A 149 29.33 -7.70 -6.20
CA TYR A 149 28.47 -6.60 -5.76
C TYR A 149 27.54 -7.01 -4.63
N LEU A 150 26.82 -8.12 -4.78
CA LEU A 150 25.92 -8.65 -3.75
C LEU A 150 26.65 -8.96 -2.45
N LYS A 151 27.83 -9.60 -2.55
CA LYS A 151 28.70 -9.85 -1.40
C LYS A 151 29.13 -8.55 -0.71
N GLY A 152 29.50 -7.53 -1.48
CA GLY A 152 29.84 -6.19 -0.97
C GLY A 152 28.67 -5.48 -0.26
N ARG A 153 27.43 -5.88 -0.56
CA ARG A 153 26.20 -5.41 0.08
C ARG A 153 25.72 -6.32 1.23
N GLY A 154 26.54 -7.28 1.66
CA GLY A 154 26.20 -8.21 2.74
C GLY A 154 25.19 -9.30 2.37
N VAL A 155 24.87 -9.46 1.08
CA VAL A 155 23.93 -10.50 0.62
C VAL A 155 24.63 -11.86 0.65
N THR A 156 24.05 -12.83 1.35
CA THR A 156 24.59 -14.19 1.51
C THR A 156 24.16 -15.10 0.36
N ALA A 157 24.84 -16.23 0.23
CA ALA A 157 24.40 -17.29 -0.70
C ALA A 157 22.99 -17.79 -0.40
N GLN A 158 22.62 -17.85 0.90
CA GLN A 158 21.28 -18.24 1.30
C GLN A 158 20.23 -17.21 0.83
N ASN A 159 20.51 -15.91 0.93
CA ASN A 159 19.62 -14.87 0.38
C ASN A 159 19.43 -15.02 -1.13
N ILE A 160 20.51 -15.37 -1.88
CA ILE A 160 20.42 -15.60 -3.34
C ILE A 160 19.46 -16.73 -3.65
N ILE A 161 19.54 -17.84 -2.89
CA ILE A 161 18.66 -19.00 -3.05
C ILE A 161 17.22 -18.64 -2.66
N ASP A 162 17.04 -18.09 -1.47
CA ASP A 162 15.72 -17.82 -0.86
C ASP A 162 14.87 -16.84 -1.66
N HIS A 163 15.51 -15.87 -2.30
CA HIS A 163 14.83 -14.82 -3.06
C HIS A 163 15.01 -14.93 -4.57
N SER A 164 15.57 -16.06 -5.06
CA SER A 164 15.86 -16.30 -6.47
C SER A 164 16.48 -15.07 -7.14
N ILE A 165 17.57 -14.54 -6.51
CA ILE A 165 18.22 -13.33 -7.02
C ILE A 165 18.83 -13.65 -8.39
N GLY A 166 18.50 -12.81 -9.37
CA GLY A 166 19.00 -12.92 -10.73
C GLY A 166 19.87 -11.72 -11.12
N TYR A 167 20.29 -11.72 -12.37
CA TYR A 167 20.99 -10.61 -12.98
C TYR A 167 20.60 -10.43 -14.44
N VAL A 168 20.80 -9.22 -14.94
CA VAL A 168 20.72 -8.84 -16.34
C VAL A 168 22.00 -8.13 -16.71
N LYS A 169 22.81 -8.76 -17.55
CA LYS A 169 24.01 -8.12 -18.10
C LYS A 169 23.63 -6.99 -19.06
N ARG A 170 22.74 -7.29 -19.99
CA ARG A 170 22.05 -6.32 -20.84
C ARG A 170 20.71 -6.88 -21.28
N GLY A 171 19.66 -6.17 -21.00
CA GLY A 171 18.30 -6.55 -21.37
C GLY A 171 17.40 -5.34 -21.51
N SER A 172 16.16 -5.56 -21.91
CA SER A 172 15.16 -4.50 -22.05
C SER A 172 13.85 -4.86 -21.37
N VAL A 173 13.11 -3.83 -21.03
CA VAL A 173 11.76 -3.88 -20.47
C VAL A 173 10.88 -2.94 -21.26
N THR A 174 9.70 -3.39 -21.65
CA THR A 174 8.70 -2.54 -22.30
C THR A 174 7.98 -1.74 -21.22
N LEU A 175 7.99 -0.42 -21.37
CA LEU A 175 7.28 0.50 -20.49
C LEU A 175 5.81 0.64 -20.92
N LYS A 176 4.94 1.14 -20.06
CA LYS A 176 3.53 1.48 -20.37
C LYS A 176 3.38 2.43 -21.58
N SER A 177 4.41 3.20 -21.90
CA SER A 177 4.47 4.07 -23.08
C SER A 177 4.88 3.34 -24.36
N GLU A 178 4.92 2.00 -24.36
CA GLU A 178 5.41 1.14 -25.44
C GLU A 178 6.90 1.34 -25.80
N ARG A 179 7.61 2.14 -25.02
CA ARG A 179 9.05 2.35 -25.18
C ARG A 179 9.83 1.26 -24.47
N GLU A 180 10.94 0.87 -25.05
CA GLU A 180 11.88 -0.04 -24.39
C GLU A 180 12.85 0.75 -23.49
N LEU A 181 12.98 0.29 -22.25
CA LEU A 181 14.02 0.72 -21.32
C LEU A 181 15.10 -0.35 -21.31
N VAL A 182 16.33 0.04 -21.60
CA VAL A 182 17.49 -0.85 -21.52
C VAL A 182 18.03 -0.83 -20.09
N LEU A 183 18.25 -2.02 -19.54
CA LEU A 183 18.89 -2.26 -18.26
C LEU A 183 20.26 -2.90 -18.50
N ASP A 184 21.31 -2.21 -18.10
CA ASP A 184 22.71 -2.68 -18.18
C ASP A 184 23.26 -2.94 -16.78
N ASP A 185 23.78 -4.15 -16.55
CA ASP A 185 24.41 -4.56 -15.29
C ASP A 185 23.50 -4.38 -14.05
N HIS A 186 22.33 -5.02 -14.08
CA HIS A 186 21.38 -4.99 -12.96
C HIS A 186 21.28 -6.34 -12.24
N VAL A 187 21.21 -6.33 -10.91
CA VAL A 187 20.68 -7.44 -10.12
C VAL A 187 19.17 -7.35 -10.08
N ILE A 188 18.48 -8.49 -10.04
CA ILE A 188 17.02 -8.63 -9.99
C ILE A 188 16.64 -9.35 -8.70
N PHE A 189 15.62 -8.83 -8.03
CA PHE A 189 15.01 -9.42 -6.84
C PHE A 189 13.59 -9.84 -7.16
N ILE A 190 13.22 -11.06 -6.81
CA ILE A 190 11.89 -11.60 -7.01
C ILE A 190 11.09 -11.50 -5.71
N THR A 191 9.87 -11.02 -5.82
CA THR A 191 8.90 -10.98 -4.72
C THR A 191 7.89 -12.10 -4.89
N TYR A 192 7.59 -12.78 -3.81
CA TYR A 192 6.68 -13.92 -3.77
C TYR A 192 5.39 -13.58 -3.01
N ASN A 193 4.27 -14.17 -3.43
CA ASN A 193 3.03 -14.10 -2.68
C ASN A 193 3.02 -15.07 -1.48
N ASN A 194 1.91 -15.09 -0.75
CA ASN A 194 1.75 -15.97 0.40
C ASN A 194 1.76 -17.46 0.09
N SER A 195 1.54 -17.84 -1.18
CA SER A 195 1.58 -19.24 -1.66
C SER A 195 2.97 -19.63 -2.17
N GLY A 196 3.95 -18.73 -2.16
CA GLY A 196 5.31 -18.97 -2.66
C GLY A 196 5.43 -18.85 -4.18
N GLU A 197 4.46 -18.26 -4.85
CA GLU A 197 4.52 -17.99 -6.30
C GLU A 197 5.19 -16.63 -6.55
N PRO A 198 6.05 -16.51 -7.58
CA PRO A 198 6.66 -15.25 -7.95
C PRO A 198 5.58 -14.29 -8.51
N VAL A 199 5.51 -13.08 -7.97
CA VAL A 199 4.46 -12.11 -8.32
C VAL A 199 4.98 -10.76 -8.80
N TYR A 200 6.19 -10.39 -8.40
CA TYR A 200 6.75 -9.08 -8.73
C TYR A 200 8.27 -9.12 -8.76
N TRP A 201 8.90 -8.13 -9.38
CA TRP A 201 10.34 -7.97 -9.39
C TRP A 201 10.74 -6.50 -9.37
N ASN A 202 11.93 -6.26 -8.83
CA ASN A 202 12.61 -4.98 -8.93
C ASN A 202 14.10 -5.19 -9.20
N THR A 203 14.79 -4.14 -9.62
CA THR A 203 16.21 -4.22 -9.97
C THR A 203 17.03 -3.12 -9.32
N ARG A 204 18.34 -3.41 -9.22
CA ARG A 204 19.35 -2.43 -8.83
C ARG A 204 20.58 -2.57 -9.71
N SER A 205 21.07 -1.45 -10.27
CA SER A 205 22.35 -1.44 -10.98
C SER A 205 23.52 -1.68 -10.02
N ILE A 206 24.51 -2.44 -10.47
CA ILE A 206 25.76 -2.63 -9.73
C ILE A 206 26.67 -1.41 -9.84
N HIS A 207 26.38 -0.47 -10.73
CA HIS A 207 27.14 0.77 -10.95
C HIS A 207 26.51 1.97 -10.22
N LYS A 208 27.32 2.71 -9.46
CA LYS A 208 26.88 3.90 -8.72
C LYS A 208 26.40 5.03 -9.65
N ASP A 209 27.01 5.15 -10.82
CA ASP A 209 26.75 6.22 -11.79
C ASP A 209 25.79 5.81 -12.91
N ALA A 210 25.09 4.66 -12.76
CA ALA A 210 24.11 4.22 -13.73
C ALA A 210 22.98 5.23 -13.88
N TYR A 211 22.55 5.46 -15.13
CA TYR A 211 21.40 6.32 -15.44
C TYR A 211 20.12 5.81 -14.75
N VAL A 212 19.90 4.49 -14.78
CA VAL A 212 18.83 3.81 -14.03
C VAL A 212 19.48 3.08 -12.86
N LYS A 213 19.50 3.72 -11.69
CA LYS A 213 20.08 3.12 -10.47
C LYS A 213 19.24 2.00 -9.89
N SER A 214 17.91 2.17 -9.94
CA SER A 214 16.93 1.23 -9.42
C SER A 214 15.70 1.29 -10.29
N PHE A 215 15.08 0.16 -10.56
CA PHE A 215 13.90 0.09 -11.37
C PHE A 215 12.90 -0.91 -10.79
N ASN A 216 11.67 -0.45 -10.62
CA ASN A 216 10.54 -1.25 -10.21
C ASN A 216 9.77 -1.70 -11.46
N ALA A 217 9.38 -2.97 -11.53
CA ALA A 217 8.63 -3.50 -12.67
C ALA A 217 7.44 -2.59 -13.03
N PRO A 218 7.28 -2.23 -14.31
CA PRO A 218 6.04 -1.65 -14.76
C PRO A 218 4.95 -2.72 -14.64
N ASN A 219 3.72 -2.31 -14.35
CA ASN A 219 2.61 -3.25 -14.26
C ASN A 219 1.36 -2.69 -14.92
N GLU A 220 0.60 -3.55 -15.59
CA GLU A 220 -0.75 -3.29 -16.07
C GLU A 220 -1.77 -3.43 -14.92
N GLU A 221 -3.03 -3.10 -15.14
CA GLU A 221 -4.08 -3.17 -14.12
C GLU A 221 -4.31 -4.61 -13.62
N THR A 222 -4.09 -5.60 -14.47
CA THR A 222 -4.20 -7.03 -14.17
C THR A 222 -2.89 -7.67 -13.71
N GLU A 223 -1.87 -6.88 -13.42
CA GLU A 223 -0.57 -7.35 -12.97
C GLU A 223 -0.27 -6.88 -11.56
N TYR A 224 0.51 -7.69 -10.85
CA TYR A 224 1.09 -7.28 -9.58
C TYR A 224 2.02 -6.07 -9.78
N GLY A 225 1.97 -5.13 -8.86
CA GLY A 225 2.80 -3.95 -8.86
C GLY A 225 3.41 -3.65 -7.48
N LYS A 226 4.27 -2.64 -7.42
CA LYS A 226 4.86 -2.19 -6.15
C LYS A 226 3.82 -1.79 -5.10
N LYS A 227 2.59 -1.45 -5.53
CA LYS A 227 1.52 -0.97 -4.64
C LYS A 227 0.80 -2.10 -3.90
N ASN A 228 0.76 -3.30 -4.46
CA ASN A 228 0.03 -4.44 -3.92
C ASN A 228 0.93 -5.64 -3.61
N THR A 229 2.24 -5.41 -3.47
CA THR A 229 3.22 -6.41 -3.08
C THR A 229 4.17 -5.88 -2.00
N ILE A 230 4.71 -6.78 -1.20
CA ILE A 230 5.75 -6.50 -0.19
C ILE A 230 6.82 -7.57 -0.34
N PHE A 231 8.07 -7.15 -0.55
CA PHE A 231 9.21 -8.07 -0.63
C PHE A 231 9.38 -8.83 0.68
N ASN A 232 9.62 -10.12 0.60
CA ASN A 232 9.88 -11.06 1.70
C ASN A 232 8.74 -11.24 2.73
N LEU A 233 7.55 -10.67 2.54
CA LEU A 233 6.46 -10.84 3.50
C LEU A 233 6.01 -12.32 3.60
N ASN A 234 6.11 -13.07 2.50
CA ASN A 234 5.79 -14.50 2.46
C ASN A 234 6.58 -15.33 3.50
N ARG A 235 7.78 -14.88 3.90
CA ARG A 235 8.62 -15.51 4.92
C ARG A 235 8.54 -14.79 6.26
N ALA A 236 8.66 -13.46 6.28
CA ALA A 236 8.67 -12.65 7.48
C ALA A 236 7.41 -12.84 8.35
N LYS A 237 6.25 -13.14 7.75
CA LYS A 237 5.00 -13.42 8.48
C LYS A 237 5.05 -14.67 9.39
N TYR A 238 6.07 -15.50 9.26
CA TYR A 238 6.28 -16.68 10.12
C TYR A 238 7.30 -16.43 11.24
N THR A 239 7.91 -15.26 11.28
CA THR A 239 8.79 -14.84 12.38
C THR A 239 7.98 -14.15 13.49
N ASP A 240 8.65 -13.78 14.59
CA ASP A 240 8.04 -13.06 15.71
C ASP A 240 7.88 -11.55 15.46
N LYS A 241 8.48 -11.04 14.39
CA LYS A 241 8.50 -9.61 14.06
C LYS A 241 8.56 -9.37 12.54
N ILE A 242 8.04 -8.23 12.10
CA ILE A 242 8.17 -7.71 10.74
C ILE A 242 8.87 -6.35 10.83
N ILE A 243 10.01 -6.21 10.14
CA ILE A 243 10.79 -4.98 10.09
C ILE A 243 10.58 -4.36 8.72
N ILE A 244 9.86 -3.23 8.68
CA ILE A 244 9.39 -2.60 7.44
C ILE A 244 10.42 -1.57 6.98
N ASN A 245 10.96 -1.77 5.78
CA ASN A 245 11.95 -0.94 5.12
C ASN A 245 11.44 -0.44 3.76
N GLU A 246 12.12 0.57 3.19
CA GLU A 246 11.82 1.06 1.86
C GLU A 246 12.37 0.17 0.76
N GLY A 247 13.62 -0.24 0.90
CA GLY A 247 14.40 -0.92 -0.13
C GLY A 247 14.75 -2.38 0.21
N VAL A 248 14.96 -3.18 -0.85
CA VAL A 248 15.24 -4.62 -0.72
C VAL A 248 16.56 -4.87 0.03
N PHE A 249 17.61 -4.10 -0.22
CA PHE A 249 18.88 -4.29 0.51
C PHE A 249 18.74 -4.02 2.01
N ASN A 250 17.96 -2.99 2.38
CA ASN A 250 17.66 -2.70 3.77
C ASN A 250 16.90 -3.87 4.43
N ALA A 251 15.90 -4.41 3.72
CA ALA A 251 15.17 -5.57 4.18
C ALA A 251 16.07 -6.82 4.36
N LEU A 252 16.95 -7.10 3.40
CA LEU A 252 17.89 -8.23 3.48
C LEU A 252 18.88 -8.08 4.66
N THR A 253 19.29 -6.84 4.98
CA THR A 253 20.16 -6.57 6.14
C THR A 253 19.43 -6.83 7.46
N CYS A 254 18.10 -6.65 7.50
CA CYS A 254 17.27 -7.00 8.66
C CYS A 254 17.01 -8.51 8.80
N GLY A 255 17.56 -9.35 7.91
CA GLY A 255 17.42 -10.81 7.94
C GLY A 255 16.03 -11.30 7.52
N GLU A 256 15.60 -12.46 8.05
CA GLU A 256 14.34 -13.12 7.67
C GLU A 256 13.09 -12.26 7.96
N SER A 257 13.16 -11.43 8.99
CA SER A 257 12.05 -10.54 9.42
C SER A 257 11.96 -9.25 8.61
N GLY A 258 12.97 -8.92 7.80
CA GLY A 258 13.01 -7.70 7.01
C GLY A 258 12.10 -7.78 5.78
N VAL A 259 11.27 -6.75 5.58
CA VAL A 259 10.41 -6.61 4.39
C VAL A 259 10.63 -5.27 3.71
N ALA A 260 10.36 -5.17 2.39
CA ALA A 260 10.47 -3.92 1.66
C ALA A 260 9.16 -3.55 0.93
N THR A 261 8.82 -2.28 1.00
CA THR A 261 7.60 -1.70 0.42
C THR A 261 7.83 -1.00 -0.92
N PHE A 262 9.07 -1.01 -1.43
CA PHE A 262 9.50 -0.38 -2.70
C PHE A 262 9.33 1.15 -2.75
N GLY A 263 9.39 1.81 -1.60
CA GLY A 263 9.33 3.25 -1.45
C GLY A 263 8.77 3.69 -0.10
N LYS A 264 8.86 5.00 0.17
CA LYS A 264 8.51 5.62 1.46
C LYS A 264 7.01 5.54 1.81
N GLN A 265 6.14 5.52 0.80
CA GLN A 265 4.69 5.49 1.01
C GLN A 265 4.18 4.07 0.95
N VAL A 266 3.63 3.61 2.06
CA VAL A 266 2.95 2.32 2.15
C VAL A 266 1.49 2.50 1.73
N THR A 267 1.02 1.65 0.84
CA THR A 267 -0.33 1.74 0.27
C THR A 267 -1.35 0.99 1.12
N THR A 268 -2.63 1.25 0.89
CA THR A 268 -3.73 0.52 1.54
C THR A 268 -3.65 -0.98 1.29
N ASP A 269 -3.29 -1.40 0.06
CA ASP A 269 -3.14 -2.83 -0.27
C ASP A 269 -1.99 -3.46 0.52
N GLN A 270 -0.85 -2.76 0.65
CA GLN A 270 0.26 -3.23 1.46
C GLN A 270 -0.12 -3.30 2.95
N ILE A 271 -0.88 -2.35 3.48
CA ILE A 271 -1.44 -2.42 4.85
C ILE A 271 -2.35 -3.64 4.99
N ASN A 272 -3.18 -3.95 4.00
CA ASN A 272 -4.03 -5.13 4.03
C ASN A 272 -3.22 -6.43 4.05
N LEU A 273 -2.10 -6.50 3.32
CA LEU A 273 -1.18 -7.64 3.40
C LEU A 273 -0.58 -7.80 4.82
N LEU A 274 -0.20 -6.69 5.47
CA LEU A 274 0.29 -6.71 6.86
C LEU A 274 -0.82 -7.10 7.86
N LYS A 275 -2.05 -6.63 7.64
CA LYS A 275 -3.22 -7.09 8.43
C LYS A 275 -3.47 -8.59 8.30
N GLN A 276 -3.30 -9.15 7.09
CA GLN A 276 -3.41 -10.60 6.89
C GLN A 276 -2.33 -11.37 7.66
N ALA A 277 -1.09 -10.86 7.69
CA ALA A 277 -0.02 -11.44 8.49
C ALA A 277 -0.36 -11.37 9.99
N HIS A 278 -0.88 -10.25 10.48
CA HIS A 278 -1.34 -10.07 11.86
C HIS A 278 -2.48 -11.03 12.25
N ARG A 279 -3.49 -11.21 11.40
CA ARG A 279 -4.58 -12.18 11.64
C ARG A 279 -4.06 -13.60 11.84
N ARG A 280 -2.95 -13.94 11.22
CA ARG A 280 -2.31 -15.26 11.32
C ARG A 280 -1.47 -15.39 12.59
N ASN A 281 -0.82 -14.31 13.01
CA ASN A 281 -0.03 -14.21 14.24
C ASN A 281 -0.32 -12.88 14.93
N PRO A 282 -1.30 -12.82 15.85
CA PRO A 282 -1.66 -11.56 16.55
C PRO A 282 -0.55 -10.98 17.42
N ASP A 283 0.41 -11.80 17.85
CA ASP A 283 1.55 -11.38 18.69
C ASP A 283 2.73 -10.84 17.87
N ILE A 284 2.60 -10.79 16.53
CA ILE A 284 3.67 -10.32 15.66
C ILE A 284 3.97 -8.83 15.94
N LYS A 285 5.25 -8.50 16.07
CA LYS A 285 5.71 -7.14 16.35
C LYS A 285 6.06 -6.44 15.04
N TYR A 286 5.62 -5.20 14.88
CA TYR A 286 5.93 -4.37 13.72
C TYR A 286 6.97 -3.32 14.08
N TYR A 287 8.07 -3.30 13.34
CA TYR A 287 9.14 -2.32 13.48
C TYR A 287 9.15 -1.45 12.22
N VAL A 288 8.92 -0.16 12.37
CA VAL A 288 9.00 0.82 11.29
C VAL A 288 10.44 1.32 11.22
N PHE A 289 11.16 0.94 10.16
CA PHE A 289 12.55 1.28 9.93
C PHE A 289 12.71 1.88 8.54
N LEU A 290 12.23 3.11 8.35
CA LEU A 290 12.39 3.87 7.11
C LEU A 290 13.63 4.76 7.18
N ASP A 291 14.08 5.24 6.01
CA ASP A 291 15.21 6.15 5.92
C ASP A 291 14.89 7.48 6.63
N ARG A 292 15.91 8.20 7.09
CA ARG A 292 15.75 9.41 7.91
C ARG A 292 14.86 10.49 7.27
N ASP A 293 14.94 10.63 5.94
CA ASP A 293 14.14 11.58 5.16
C ASP A 293 12.65 11.14 4.98
N ALA A 294 12.24 10.03 5.61
CA ALA A 294 10.91 9.46 5.55
C ALA A 294 10.22 9.29 6.92
N TYR A 295 10.69 9.99 7.95
CA TYR A 295 10.12 9.84 9.31
C TYR A 295 8.64 10.26 9.40
N ASP A 296 8.21 11.28 8.65
CA ASP A 296 6.79 11.63 8.55
C ASP A 296 5.94 10.49 7.98
N GLN A 297 6.47 9.76 7.00
CA GLN A 297 5.83 8.58 6.43
C GLN A 297 5.87 7.40 7.40
N GLY A 298 6.97 7.26 8.14
CA GLY A 298 7.13 6.27 9.19
C GLY A 298 6.12 6.46 10.33
N ASP A 299 5.90 7.69 10.78
CA ASP A 299 4.90 8.01 11.78
C ASP A 299 3.48 7.64 11.31
N LYS A 300 3.12 8.02 10.09
CA LYS A 300 1.83 7.66 9.48
C LYS A 300 1.65 6.15 9.33
N LEU A 301 2.72 5.45 8.94
CA LEU A 301 2.71 4.00 8.84
C LEU A 301 2.48 3.36 10.21
N ALA A 302 3.22 3.80 11.23
CA ALA A 302 3.06 3.29 12.59
C ALA A 302 1.65 3.55 13.15
N GLU A 303 1.05 4.71 12.84
CA GLU A 303 -0.34 5.02 13.18
C GLU A 303 -1.33 4.06 12.50
N GLN A 304 -1.14 3.75 11.22
CA GLN A 304 -1.97 2.77 10.50
C GLN A 304 -1.82 1.36 11.07
N LEU A 305 -0.59 0.94 11.41
CA LEU A 305 -0.34 -0.36 12.03
C LEU A 305 -0.98 -0.47 13.41
N SER A 306 -0.97 0.62 14.19
CA SER A 306 -1.56 0.66 15.54
C SER A 306 -3.09 0.54 15.55
N THR A 307 -3.75 0.68 14.39
CA THR A 307 -5.20 0.44 14.28
C THR A 307 -5.58 -1.03 14.45
N PHE A 308 -4.63 -1.96 14.30
CA PHE A 308 -4.89 -3.39 14.38
C PHE A 308 -3.85 -4.19 15.18
N SER A 309 -2.73 -3.57 15.62
CA SER A 309 -1.70 -4.21 16.44
C SER A 309 -1.29 -3.30 17.58
N GLU A 310 -1.18 -3.87 18.80
CA GLU A 310 -0.63 -3.18 19.97
C GLU A 310 0.90 -3.19 20.00
N HIS A 311 1.54 -3.99 19.13
CA HIS A 311 2.98 -4.23 19.10
C HIS A 311 3.65 -3.49 17.94
N VAL A 312 3.57 -2.17 17.92
CA VAL A 312 4.20 -1.29 16.92
C VAL A 312 5.35 -0.52 17.53
N TYR A 313 6.51 -0.51 16.86
CA TYR A 313 7.75 0.10 17.32
C TYR A 313 8.35 1.01 16.26
N LEU A 314 8.91 2.14 16.69
CA LEU A 314 9.67 3.08 15.84
C LEU A 314 11.16 2.81 16.03
N VAL A 315 11.85 2.50 14.94
CA VAL A 315 13.31 2.36 14.93
C VAL A 315 13.93 3.72 14.67
N MET A 316 14.70 4.22 15.61
CA MET A 316 15.34 5.52 15.54
C MET A 316 16.77 5.36 15.01
N ASN A 317 17.00 5.82 13.79
CA ASN A 317 18.35 5.89 13.23
C ASN A 317 18.89 7.33 13.35
N PRO A 318 19.89 7.59 14.19
CA PRO A 318 20.44 8.93 14.37
C PRO A 318 21.38 9.38 13.23
N THR A 319 21.69 8.50 12.28
CA THR A 319 22.61 8.75 11.16
C THR A 319 21.85 8.93 9.84
N ASP A 320 22.54 9.42 8.81
CA ASP A 320 22.00 9.52 7.45
C ASP A 320 22.25 8.24 6.63
N GLU A 321 22.88 7.21 7.22
CA GLU A 321 23.13 5.92 6.60
C GLU A 321 21.85 5.09 6.57
N ASP A 322 21.58 4.41 5.46
CA ASP A 322 20.47 3.46 5.38
C ASP A 322 20.80 2.13 6.12
N ALA A 323 19.81 1.27 6.33
CA ALA A 323 20.01 0.02 7.07
C ALA A 323 21.08 -0.88 6.44
N ASN A 324 21.25 -0.86 5.12
CA ASN A 324 22.30 -1.65 4.46
C ASN A 324 23.70 -1.09 4.69
N ASP A 325 23.84 0.25 4.68
CA ASP A 325 25.12 0.92 4.95
C ASP A 325 25.56 0.79 6.42
N LEU A 326 24.60 0.78 7.36
CA LEU A 326 24.85 0.49 8.80
C LEU A 326 25.34 -0.95 9.05
N GLY A 327 24.90 -1.89 8.23
CA GLY A 327 25.21 -3.31 8.39
C GLY A 327 24.40 -4.02 9.48
N GLN A 328 24.42 -5.35 9.43
CA GLN A 328 23.52 -6.21 10.19
C GLN A 328 23.63 -6.04 11.71
N GLU A 329 24.86 -5.89 12.24
CA GLU A 329 25.09 -5.78 13.69
C GLU A 329 24.47 -4.48 14.25
N ARG A 330 24.68 -3.34 13.58
CA ARG A 330 24.12 -2.06 14.01
C ARG A 330 22.60 -2.01 13.85
N VAL A 331 22.09 -2.57 12.78
CA VAL A 331 20.65 -2.71 12.55
C VAL A 331 19.99 -3.52 13.68
N GLN A 332 20.59 -4.64 14.10
CA GLN A 332 20.07 -5.42 15.21
C GLN A 332 20.02 -4.62 16.54
N GLN A 333 21.07 -3.85 16.82
CA GLN A 333 21.08 -2.96 18.01
C GLN A 333 19.95 -1.92 17.95
N LEU A 334 19.75 -1.26 16.80
CA LEU A 334 18.68 -0.27 16.63
C LEU A 334 17.28 -0.88 16.80
N ILE A 335 17.09 -2.12 16.35
CA ILE A 335 15.82 -2.85 16.54
C ILE A 335 15.60 -3.17 18.02
N GLU A 336 16.64 -3.54 18.77
CA GLU A 336 16.56 -3.79 20.21
C GLU A 336 16.30 -2.49 21.01
N GLU A 337 16.82 -1.36 20.54
CA GLU A 337 16.62 -0.02 21.11
C GLU A 337 15.29 0.63 20.67
N ALA A 338 14.53 0.00 19.75
CA ALA A 338 13.33 0.59 19.17
C ALA A 338 12.26 0.91 20.23
N LEU A 339 11.61 2.05 20.07
CA LEU A 339 10.64 2.55 21.04
C LEU A 339 9.21 2.17 20.64
N PRO A 340 8.36 1.74 21.61
CA PRO A 340 6.95 1.47 21.33
C PRO A 340 6.23 2.73 20.84
N PHE A 341 5.29 2.54 19.91
CA PHE A 341 4.52 3.63 19.32
C PHE A 341 3.56 4.25 20.35
N ASN A 342 3.85 5.48 20.77
CA ASN A 342 3.01 6.30 21.64
C ASN A 342 3.33 7.79 21.41
N ASN A 343 2.51 8.70 21.90
CA ASN A 343 2.65 10.13 21.65
C ASN A 343 4.01 10.72 22.04
N ALA A 344 4.61 10.26 23.16
CA ALA A 344 5.91 10.75 23.60
C ALA A 344 7.03 10.29 22.63
N ASN A 345 7.02 9.01 22.27
CA ASN A 345 8.03 8.44 21.37
C ASN A 345 7.84 8.91 19.92
N ARG A 346 6.60 9.19 19.48
CA ARG A 346 6.32 9.86 18.18
C ARG A 346 7.01 11.22 18.12
N LEU A 347 6.88 12.02 19.17
CA LEU A 347 7.55 13.33 19.21
C LEU A 347 9.07 13.19 19.09
N LEU A 348 9.67 12.24 19.84
CA LEU A 348 11.11 11.98 19.73
C LEU A 348 11.52 11.53 18.32
N TYR A 349 10.74 10.63 17.71
CA TYR A 349 10.99 10.13 16.36
C TYR A 349 10.96 11.27 15.33
N LEU A 350 9.93 12.10 15.35
CA LEU A 350 9.78 13.22 14.41
C LEU A 350 10.84 14.32 14.62
N MET A 351 11.33 14.51 15.85
CA MET A 351 12.44 15.45 16.12
C MET A 351 13.76 15.04 15.49
N LEU A 352 13.97 13.77 15.15
CA LEU A 352 15.16 13.31 14.44
C LEU A 352 15.16 13.69 12.95
N SER A 353 14.00 14.06 12.39
CA SER A 353 13.86 14.50 10.99
C SER A 353 14.17 15.98 10.78
N VAL A 354 14.26 16.74 11.87
CA VAL A 354 14.58 18.18 11.88
C VAL A 354 16.08 18.38 12.08
#